data_a751b9b1ebb4a3f9e04a31c242a1b29b
#
_entry.id   a751b9b1ebb4a3f9e04a31c242a1b29b
#
_cell.length_a   1.000
_cell.length_b   1.000
_cell.length_c   1.000
_cell.angle_alpha   90.00
_cell.angle_beta   90.00
_cell.angle_gamma   90.00
#
_symmetry.space_group_name_H-M   'P 1'
#
loop_
_entity.id
_entity.type
_entity.pdbx_description
1 polymer ?
#
loop_
_entity_poly.entity_id
_entity_poly.type
_entity_poly.pdbx_seq_one_letter_code
_entity_poly.pdbx_strand_id
1 'polypeptide(L)'
;MPAPVRPLNAVDHGKVKINPSRHFAHVEKEQIVPLIVHEFASTAAEMPIVFVKNSETGEFTPVAILGFEQGENLFYGQQWLASYVPAVIMHHPFALMPAQDNPEQMQLVISETDEVLNGTEGEALFTEAGEETQYLEQRKNALGKYFENTFITKGFVNFLVEKALIVEQTLNLEVNGQKRQLNGIHLIDEKKLNALPDEDFLEMKKRGYLSPIYAHLLSMQQFNNLAKLKNKTT
;
A
#
# COMPACT_ATOMS: atom_id res chain seq x y z
N MET A 1 -11.07 -16.49 4.75
CA MET A 1 -9.75 -17.00 4.30
C MET A 1 -9.28 -16.10 3.18
N PRO A 2 -7.98 -15.81 3.04
CA PRO A 2 -7.49 -15.07 1.88
C PRO A 2 -7.86 -15.85 0.61
N ALA A 3 -8.17 -15.12 -0.46
CA ALA A 3 -8.47 -15.72 -1.76
C ALA A 3 -7.28 -16.57 -2.24
N PRO A 4 -7.51 -17.71 -2.90
CA PRO A 4 -6.43 -18.50 -3.47
C PRO A 4 -5.71 -17.67 -4.55
N VAL A 5 -4.39 -17.76 -4.56
CA VAL A 5 -3.54 -17.06 -5.52
C VAL A 5 -2.81 -18.10 -6.35
N ARG A 6 -2.87 -17.99 -7.68
CA ARG A 6 -2.23 -18.93 -8.61
C ARG A 6 -1.41 -18.23 -9.69
N PRO A 7 -0.41 -18.93 -10.25
CA PRO A 7 0.30 -18.45 -11.42
C PRO A 7 -0.65 -18.16 -12.58
N LEU A 8 -0.54 -16.96 -13.16
CA LEU A 8 -1.37 -16.58 -14.29
C LEU A 8 -0.91 -17.32 -15.54
N ASN A 9 -1.83 -17.97 -16.25
CA ASN A 9 -1.57 -18.65 -17.53
C ASN A 9 -2.82 -18.65 -18.42
N ALA A 10 -2.62 -18.85 -19.74
CA ALA A 10 -3.70 -18.81 -20.71
C ALA A 10 -4.65 -20.02 -20.65
N VAL A 11 -4.21 -21.16 -20.09
CA VAL A 11 -5.04 -22.37 -20.01
C VAL A 11 -6.17 -22.20 -19.00
N ASP A 12 -5.81 -21.73 -17.81
CA ASP A 12 -6.76 -21.57 -16.70
C ASP A 12 -7.50 -20.22 -16.77
N HIS A 13 -6.84 -19.17 -17.28
CA HIS A 13 -7.35 -17.78 -17.23
C HIS A 13 -7.67 -17.16 -18.61
N GLY A 14 -7.64 -17.98 -19.68
CA GLY A 14 -7.85 -17.49 -21.05
C GLY A 14 -9.20 -16.79 -21.30
N LYS A 15 -10.22 -17.08 -20.47
CA LYS A 15 -11.55 -16.48 -20.57
C LYS A 15 -11.81 -15.38 -19.53
N VAL A 16 -10.88 -15.19 -18.59
CA VAL A 16 -11.02 -14.20 -17.52
C VAL A 16 -10.95 -12.79 -18.09
N LYS A 17 -11.89 -11.95 -17.68
CA LYS A 17 -11.90 -10.52 -17.96
C LYS A 17 -11.86 -9.73 -16.67
N ILE A 18 -11.05 -8.70 -16.63
CA ILE A 18 -10.91 -7.84 -15.46
C ILE A 18 -11.70 -6.56 -15.66
N ASN A 19 -12.69 -6.35 -14.81
CA ASN A 19 -13.42 -5.08 -14.79
C ASN A 19 -12.54 -4.02 -14.10
N PRO A 20 -12.15 -2.94 -14.80
CA PRO A 20 -11.35 -1.88 -14.22
C PRO A 20 -12.15 -0.96 -13.27
N SER A 21 -13.30 -1.40 -12.78
CA SER A 21 -14.13 -0.61 -11.86
C SER A 21 -13.33 -0.22 -10.61
N ARG A 22 -13.57 0.99 -10.10
CA ARG A 22 -12.95 1.51 -8.87
C ARG A 22 -13.72 1.11 -7.61
N HIS A 23 -14.35 -0.06 -7.61
CA HIS A 23 -15.15 -0.50 -6.47
C HIS A 23 -14.31 -1.06 -5.31
N PHE A 24 -13.10 -1.54 -5.55
CA PHE A 24 -12.11 -2.00 -4.56
C PHE A 24 -12.68 -2.85 -3.40
N ALA A 25 -13.63 -3.74 -3.66
CA ALA A 25 -14.27 -4.59 -2.64
C ALA A 25 -13.26 -5.45 -1.86
N HIS A 26 -12.16 -5.82 -2.51
CA HIS A 26 -11.09 -6.62 -1.90
C HIS A 26 -10.40 -5.95 -0.70
N VAL A 27 -10.55 -4.62 -0.54
CA VAL A 27 -10.00 -3.88 0.61
C VAL A 27 -11.07 -3.30 1.53
N GLU A 28 -12.33 -3.73 1.39
CA GLU A 28 -13.44 -3.27 2.26
C GLU A 28 -13.10 -3.36 3.75
N LYS A 29 -12.38 -4.42 4.15
CA LYS A 29 -12.03 -4.71 5.54
C LYS A 29 -10.56 -4.49 5.89
N GLU A 30 -9.82 -3.84 5.01
CA GLU A 30 -8.40 -3.58 5.24
C GLU A 30 -8.22 -2.26 6.00
N GLN A 31 -7.76 -2.36 7.25
CA GLN A 31 -7.47 -1.20 8.11
C GLN A 31 -6.22 -0.43 7.65
N ILE A 32 -5.25 -1.15 7.09
CA ILE A 32 -3.98 -0.60 6.63
C ILE A 32 -3.60 -1.22 5.29
N VAL A 33 -2.87 -0.47 4.47
CA VAL A 33 -2.29 -0.99 3.22
C VAL A 33 -0.83 -0.56 3.08
N PRO A 34 0.06 -1.45 2.61
CA PRO A 34 1.46 -1.11 2.42
C PRO A 34 1.62 -0.03 1.33
N LEU A 35 2.64 0.79 1.50
CA LEU A 35 3.01 1.87 0.58
C LEU A 35 4.44 1.70 0.09
N ILE A 36 4.70 2.14 -1.12
CA ILE A 36 6.05 2.42 -1.59
C ILE A 36 6.36 3.91 -1.39
N VAL A 37 7.62 4.25 -1.21
CA VAL A 37 8.07 5.62 -0.91
C VAL A 37 7.64 6.65 -1.96
N HIS A 38 7.48 6.23 -3.21
CA HIS A 38 7.02 7.06 -4.32
C HIS A 38 5.57 7.53 -4.18
N GLU A 39 4.77 6.87 -3.34
CA GLU A 39 3.36 7.19 -3.10
C GLU A 39 3.16 8.22 -1.97
N PHE A 40 4.21 8.48 -1.16
CA PHE A 40 4.07 9.27 0.06
C PHE A 40 3.46 10.64 -0.17
N ALA A 41 3.90 11.36 -1.19
CA ALA A 41 3.38 12.70 -1.47
C ALA A 41 1.89 12.71 -1.80
N SER A 42 1.42 11.76 -2.62
CA SER A 42 0.02 11.63 -2.99
C SER A 42 -0.84 11.12 -1.82
N THR A 43 -0.33 10.12 -1.10
CA THR A 43 -1.01 9.54 0.07
C THR A 43 -1.16 10.56 1.20
N ALA A 44 -0.11 11.34 1.49
CA ALA A 44 -0.08 12.33 2.57
C ALA A 44 -1.13 13.43 2.42
N ALA A 45 -1.64 13.66 1.22
CA ALA A 45 -2.71 14.62 0.98
C ALA A 45 -4.06 14.20 1.61
N GLU A 46 -4.28 12.90 1.81
CA GLU A 46 -5.60 12.38 2.19
C GLU A 46 -5.57 11.31 3.29
N MET A 47 -4.45 10.60 3.47
CA MET A 47 -4.33 9.46 4.38
C MET A 47 -3.14 9.61 5.33
N PRO A 48 -3.24 9.20 6.61
CA PRO A 48 -2.09 9.10 7.49
C PRO A 48 -1.12 8.03 7.01
N ILE A 49 0.18 8.32 7.03
CA ILE A 49 1.26 7.38 6.75
C ILE A 49 1.96 7.05 8.06
N VAL A 50 2.09 5.78 8.40
CA VAL A 50 2.84 5.32 9.57
C VAL A 50 3.74 4.16 9.18
N PHE A 51 4.63 3.75 10.11
CA PHE A 51 5.41 2.54 9.95
C PHE A 51 4.89 1.48 10.93
N VAL A 52 4.72 0.26 10.43
CA VAL A 52 4.42 -0.91 11.26
C VAL A 52 5.62 -1.83 11.30
N LYS A 53 5.90 -2.40 12.49
CA LYS A 53 7.01 -3.31 12.70
C LYS A 53 6.51 -4.75 12.61
N ASN A 54 7.12 -5.55 11.76
CA ASN A 54 6.89 -6.98 11.77
C ASN A 54 7.51 -7.59 13.04
N SER A 55 6.70 -8.26 13.85
CA SER A 55 7.13 -8.84 15.13
C SER A 55 8.12 -10.01 14.97
N GLU A 56 8.11 -10.69 13.84
CA GLU A 56 8.97 -11.85 13.58
C GLU A 56 10.32 -11.44 12.99
N THR A 57 10.31 -10.54 12.00
CA THR A 57 11.54 -10.13 11.29
C THR A 57 12.17 -8.86 11.85
N GLY A 58 11.38 -8.05 12.59
CA GLY A 58 11.79 -6.74 13.07
C GLY A 58 11.84 -5.66 11.99
N GLU A 59 11.50 -5.98 10.74
CA GLU A 59 11.48 -5.04 9.62
C GLU A 59 10.30 -4.07 9.74
N PHE A 60 10.52 -2.83 9.29
CA PHE A 60 9.46 -1.82 9.23
C PHE A 60 8.89 -1.73 7.82
N THR A 61 7.57 -1.58 7.74
CA THR A 61 6.85 -1.35 6.49
C THR A 61 6.05 -0.05 6.60
N PRO A 62 6.20 0.90 5.68
CA PRO A 62 5.33 2.06 5.62
C PRO A 62 3.94 1.65 5.15
N VAL A 63 2.91 2.17 5.81
CA VAL A 63 1.50 1.87 5.48
C VAL A 63 0.64 3.13 5.51
N ALA A 64 -0.40 3.16 4.69
CA ALA A 64 -1.51 4.09 4.85
C ALA A 64 -2.52 3.52 5.85
N ILE A 65 -3.02 4.37 6.74
CA ILE A 65 -4.10 4.04 7.66
C ILE A 65 -5.44 4.34 6.99
N LEU A 66 -6.27 3.32 6.85
CA LEU A 66 -7.59 3.42 6.22
C LEU A 66 -8.74 3.40 7.25
N GLY A 67 -8.48 2.93 8.46
CA GLY A 67 -9.45 2.84 9.54
C GLY A 67 -8.80 2.81 10.92
N PHE A 68 -9.60 2.97 11.97
CA PHE A 68 -9.14 2.94 13.37
C PHE A 68 -9.19 1.56 13.99
N GLU A 69 -9.97 0.66 13.42
CA GLU A 69 -10.23 -0.67 13.95
C GLU A 69 -9.93 -1.75 12.92
N GLN A 70 -9.58 -2.93 13.40
CA GLN A 70 -9.41 -4.08 12.50
C GLN A 70 -10.72 -4.37 11.77
N GLY A 71 -10.63 -4.58 10.46
CA GLY A 71 -11.79 -4.82 9.61
C GLY A 71 -12.52 -3.55 9.16
N GLU A 72 -11.92 -2.38 9.35
CA GLU A 72 -12.50 -1.10 8.97
C GLU A 72 -11.68 -0.41 7.88
N ASN A 73 -12.39 0.01 6.82
CA ASN A 73 -11.85 0.90 5.79
C ASN A 73 -12.83 2.06 5.57
N LEU A 74 -12.48 3.24 6.05
CA LEU A 74 -13.31 4.45 5.99
C LEU A 74 -13.26 5.14 4.61
N PHE A 75 -12.40 4.69 3.71
CA PHE A 75 -12.34 5.17 2.32
C PHE A 75 -13.16 4.29 1.37
N TYR A 76 -13.61 3.12 1.83
CA TYR A 76 -14.46 2.22 1.06
C TYR A 76 -15.93 2.66 1.14
N GLY A 77 -16.64 2.66 0.00
CA GLY A 77 -18.05 3.00 -0.11
C GLY A 77 -18.59 2.68 -1.50
N GLN A 78 -19.62 3.37 -1.94
CA GLN A 78 -20.12 3.25 -3.33
C GLN A 78 -19.03 3.59 -4.36
N GLN A 79 -18.11 4.46 -3.98
CA GLN A 79 -16.88 4.78 -4.67
C GLN A 79 -15.79 4.98 -3.61
N TRP A 80 -14.53 4.88 -4.05
CA TRP A 80 -13.40 5.24 -3.22
C TRP A 80 -13.46 6.73 -2.84
N LEU A 81 -13.37 7.03 -1.55
CA LEU A 81 -13.61 8.37 -1.01
C LEU A 81 -12.40 9.31 -1.04
N ALA A 82 -11.27 8.88 -1.60
CA ALA A 82 -10.09 9.70 -1.78
C ALA A 82 -9.77 9.87 -3.27
N SER A 83 -9.05 10.94 -3.63
CA SER A 83 -8.59 11.15 -5.01
C SER A 83 -7.46 10.18 -5.38
N TYR A 84 -6.62 9.85 -4.39
CA TYR A 84 -5.54 8.90 -4.54
C TYR A 84 -5.95 7.49 -4.08
N VAL A 85 -5.52 6.48 -4.84
CA VAL A 85 -5.68 5.07 -4.50
C VAL A 85 -4.29 4.45 -4.41
N PRO A 86 -3.89 3.85 -3.27
CA PRO A 86 -2.61 3.17 -3.13
C PRO A 86 -2.36 2.11 -4.22
N ALA A 87 -1.14 2.04 -4.72
CA ALA A 87 -0.79 1.19 -5.86
C ALA A 87 -1.10 -0.29 -5.62
N VAL A 88 -0.90 -0.77 -4.38
CA VAL A 88 -1.22 -2.15 -4.00
C VAL A 88 -2.70 -2.47 -4.20
N ILE A 89 -3.61 -1.51 -3.97
CA ILE A 89 -5.04 -1.66 -4.21
C ILE A 89 -5.33 -1.71 -5.72
N MET A 90 -4.66 -0.84 -6.49
CA MET A 90 -4.83 -0.74 -7.94
C MET A 90 -4.29 -1.94 -8.71
N HIS A 91 -3.37 -2.70 -8.12
CA HIS A 91 -2.80 -3.88 -8.78
C HIS A 91 -3.69 -5.11 -8.69
N HIS A 92 -4.65 -5.14 -7.75
CA HIS A 92 -5.59 -6.26 -7.68
C HIS A 92 -6.29 -6.50 -9.05
N PRO A 93 -6.45 -7.75 -9.48
CA PRO A 93 -6.19 -9.01 -8.76
C PRO A 93 -4.76 -9.58 -8.96
N PHE A 94 -3.85 -8.83 -9.52
CA PHE A 94 -2.50 -9.28 -9.87
C PHE A 94 -1.48 -8.99 -8.76
N ALA A 95 -0.50 -9.89 -8.63
CA ALA A 95 0.68 -9.68 -7.81
C ALA A 95 1.91 -10.35 -8.43
N LEU A 96 3.11 -9.96 -7.98
CA LEU A 96 4.34 -10.69 -8.25
C LEU A 96 4.73 -11.49 -7.01
N MET A 97 4.97 -12.79 -7.19
CA MET A 97 5.41 -13.69 -6.12
C MET A 97 6.60 -14.53 -6.60
N PRO A 98 7.48 -14.97 -5.69
CA PRO A 98 8.53 -15.93 -6.03
C PRO A 98 7.92 -17.20 -6.64
N ALA A 99 8.53 -17.71 -7.71
CA ALA A 99 8.13 -18.98 -8.30
C ALA A 99 8.44 -20.13 -7.33
N GLN A 100 7.55 -21.13 -7.28
CA GLN A 100 7.73 -22.27 -6.37
C GLN A 100 9.01 -23.07 -6.68
N ASP A 101 9.35 -23.20 -7.96
CA ASP A 101 10.51 -23.98 -8.42
C ASP A 101 11.81 -23.17 -8.38
N ASN A 102 11.72 -21.84 -8.37
CA ASN A 102 12.87 -20.95 -8.35
C ASN A 102 12.52 -19.64 -7.61
N PRO A 103 12.82 -19.54 -6.30
CA PRO A 103 12.49 -18.35 -5.50
C PRO A 103 13.17 -17.04 -5.95
N GLU A 104 14.22 -17.12 -6.76
CA GLU A 104 14.88 -15.93 -7.34
C GLU A 104 14.10 -15.37 -8.54
N GLN A 105 13.23 -16.16 -9.11
CA GLN A 105 12.41 -15.75 -10.25
C GLN A 105 11.02 -15.32 -9.78
N MET A 106 10.64 -14.09 -10.10
CA MET A 106 9.29 -13.60 -9.84
C MET A 106 8.34 -14.03 -10.94
N GLN A 107 7.17 -14.50 -10.56
CA GLN A 107 6.09 -14.86 -11.46
C GLN A 107 4.84 -14.01 -11.21
N LEU A 108 4.11 -13.72 -12.27
CA LEU A 108 2.82 -13.06 -12.18
C LEU A 108 1.78 -14.06 -11.66
N VAL A 109 1.09 -13.67 -10.61
CA VAL A 109 -0.01 -14.44 -10.01
C VAL A 109 -1.30 -13.63 -10.06
N ILE A 110 -2.42 -14.34 -10.00
CA ILE A 110 -3.77 -13.76 -9.96
C ILE A 110 -4.52 -14.29 -8.75
N SER A 111 -5.27 -13.42 -8.09
CA SER A 111 -6.19 -13.78 -7.01
C SER A 111 -7.47 -14.35 -7.61
N GLU A 112 -7.75 -15.63 -7.35
CA GLU A 112 -8.91 -16.35 -7.88
C GLU A 112 -10.12 -16.19 -6.95
N THR A 113 -10.70 -15.00 -6.92
CA THR A 113 -12.02 -14.79 -6.31
C THR A 113 -13.14 -15.11 -7.31
N ASP A 114 -14.33 -15.42 -6.83
CA ASP A 114 -15.49 -15.65 -7.71
C ASP A 114 -15.77 -14.43 -8.60
N GLU A 115 -15.56 -13.22 -8.08
CA GLU A 115 -15.71 -11.97 -8.83
C GLU A 115 -14.72 -11.90 -10.00
N VAL A 116 -13.46 -12.30 -9.78
CA VAL A 116 -12.41 -12.30 -10.81
C VAL A 116 -12.64 -13.39 -11.84
N LEU A 117 -12.93 -14.61 -11.40
CA LEU A 117 -13.05 -15.80 -12.30
C LEU A 117 -14.32 -15.75 -13.16
N ASN A 118 -15.41 -15.17 -12.65
CA ASN A 118 -16.71 -15.12 -13.32
C ASN A 118 -16.99 -13.78 -14.02
N GLY A 119 -16.01 -12.90 -14.10
CA GLY A 119 -16.13 -11.62 -14.81
C GLY A 119 -16.41 -11.83 -16.30
N THR A 120 -17.58 -11.40 -16.77
CA THR A 120 -17.97 -11.47 -18.20
C THR A 120 -17.69 -10.16 -18.94
N GLU A 121 -17.50 -9.07 -18.19
CA GLU A 121 -17.25 -7.73 -18.70
C GLU A 121 -15.87 -7.23 -18.31
N GLY A 122 -15.26 -6.41 -19.14
CA GLY A 122 -13.96 -5.79 -18.88
C GLY A 122 -12.89 -6.19 -19.89
N GLU A 123 -11.64 -6.00 -19.47
CA GLU A 123 -10.45 -6.22 -20.30
C GLU A 123 -10.03 -7.70 -20.27
N ALA A 124 -9.95 -8.31 -21.45
CA ALA A 124 -9.45 -9.68 -21.58
C ALA A 124 -7.95 -9.76 -21.26
N LEU A 125 -7.54 -10.84 -20.61
CA LEU A 125 -6.12 -11.08 -20.29
C LEU A 125 -5.38 -11.73 -21.46
N PHE A 126 -6.07 -12.60 -22.19
CA PHE A 126 -5.49 -13.34 -23.32
C PHE A 126 -6.39 -13.19 -24.57
N THR A 127 -5.78 -13.27 -25.73
CA THR A 127 -6.47 -13.35 -27.01
C THR A 127 -7.05 -14.75 -27.20
N GLU A 128 -7.88 -14.97 -28.25
CA GLU A 128 -8.39 -16.29 -28.60
C GLU A 128 -7.26 -17.26 -29.00
N ALA A 129 -6.11 -16.77 -29.45
CA ALA A 129 -4.91 -17.55 -29.74
C ALA A 129 -4.09 -17.89 -28.48
N GLY A 130 -4.48 -17.41 -27.29
CA GLY A 130 -3.77 -17.61 -26.04
C GLY A 130 -2.56 -16.67 -25.83
N GLU A 131 -2.43 -15.64 -26.65
CA GLU A 131 -1.40 -14.60 -26.49
C GLU A 131 -1.84 -13.55 -25.46
N GLU A 132 -0.86 -12.95 -24.78
CA GLU A 132 -1.13 -11.86 -23.83
C GLU A 132 -1.69 -10.63 -24.55
N THR A 133 -2.71 -10.01 -23.96
CA THR A 133 -3.26 -8.75 -24.49
C THR A 133 -2.41 -7.55 -24.07
N GLN A 134 -2.57 -6.42 -24.77
CA GLN A 134 -1.93 -5.16 -24.41
C GLN A 134 -2.28 -4.73 -22.97
N TYR A 135 -3.50 -5.02 -22.52
CA TYR A 135 -3.92 -4.76 -21.15
C TYR A 135 -3.04 -5.54 -20.15
N LEU A 136 -2.88 -6.84 -20.36
CA LEU A 136 -2.06 -7.67 -19.48
C LEU A 136 -0.58 -7.23 -19.48
N GLU A 137 -0.03 -6.91 -20.64
CA GLU A 137 1.34 -6.38 -20.75
C GLU A 137 1.52 -5.08 -19.95
N GLN A 138 0.56 -4.16 -20.04
CA GLN A 138 0.59 -2.92 -19.25
C GLN A 138 0.53 -3.20 -17.74
N ARG A 139 -0.29 -4.16 -17.29
CA ARG A 139 -0.37 -4.57 -15.88
C ARG A 139 0.94 -5.19 -15.40
N LYS A 140 1.56 -6.05 -16.20
CA LYS A 140 2.89 -6.64 -15.92
C LYS A 140 3.96 -5.56 -15.75
N ASN A 141 4.01 -4.61 -16.67
CA ASN A 141 4.98 -3.52 -16.62
C ASN A 141 4.78 -2.62 -15.38
N ALA A 142 3.52 -2.31 -15.04
CA ALA A 142 3.21 -1.54 -13.84
C ALA A 142 3.61 -2.28 -12.55
N LEU A 143 3.34 -3.59 -12.48
CA LEU A 143 3.74 -4.44 -11.37
C LEU A 143 5.26 -4.57 -11.25
N GLY A 144 5.97 -4.75 -12.38
CA GLY A 144 7.43 -4.78 -12.40
C GLY A 144 8.03 -3.50 -11.81
N LYS A 145 7.52 -2.34 -12.25
CA LYS A 145 7.95 -1.05 -11.69
C LYS A 145 7.60 -0.88 -10.21
N TYR A 146 6.43 -1.33 -9.79
CA TYR A 146 6.04 -1.33 -8.38
C TYR A 146 7.02 -2.19 -7.56
N PHE A 147 7.34 -3.39 -8.04
CA PHE A 147 8.29 -4.30 -7.39
C PHE A 147 9.69 -3.69 -7.26
N GLU A 148 10.23 -3.08 -8.31
CA GLU A 148 11.50 -2.34 -8.24
C GLU A 148 11.45 -1.23 -7.17
N ASN A 149 10.35 -0.50 -7.09
CA ASN A 149 10.17 0.57 -6.12
C ASN A 149 10.06 0.06 -4.67
N THR A 150 9.72 -1.22 -4.45
CA THR A 150 9.77 -1.82 -3.09
C THR A 150 11.20 -1.88 -2.56
N PHE A 151 12.20 -2.15 -3.39
CA PHE A 151 13.62 -2.13 -2.98
C PHE A 151 14.09 -0.72 -2.63
N ILE A 152 13.66 0.30 -3.39
CA ILE A 152 13.95 1.69 -3.06
C ILE A 152 13.32 2.06 -1.71
N THR A 153 12.08 1.62 -1.48
CA THR A 153 11.38 1.81 -0.21
C THR A 153 12.09 1.13 0.94
N LYS A 154 12.56 -0.10 0.75
CA LYS A 154 13.36 -0.83 1.75
C LYS A 154 14.66 -0.06 2.07
N GLY A 155 15.35 0.47 1.05
CA GLY A 155 16.55 1.29 1.24
C GLY A 155 16.26 2.57 2.04
N PHE A 156 15.15 3.24 1.77
CA PHE A 156 14.68 4.41 2.53
C PHE A 156 14.40 4.06 3.99
N VAL A 157 13.65 3.00 4.25
CA VAL A 157 13.29 2.56 5.60
C VAL A 157 14.53 2.15 6.39
N ASN A 158 15.45 1.39 5.78
CA ASN A 158 16.70 0.98 6.42
C ASN A 158 17.55 2.18 6.83
N PHE A 159 17.61 3.23 5.99
CA PHE A 159 18.29 4.46 6.33
C PHE A 159 17.66 5.14 7.56
N LEU A 160 16.33 5.22 7.63
CA LEU A 160 15.64 5.79 8.79
C LEU A 160 15.91 4.99 10.07
N VAL A 161 15.97 3.67 9.97
CA VAL A 161 16.30 2.76 11.09
C VAL A 161 17.74 2.96 11.55
N GLU A 162 18.70 2.99 10.62
CA GLU A 162 20.12 3.22 10.88
C GLU A 162 20.35 4.54 11.62
N LYS A 163 19.65 5.61 11.21
CA LYS A 163 19.73 6.92 11.87
C LYS A 163 18.83 7.04 13.10
N ALA A 164 18.22 5.94 13.57
CA ALA A 164 17.30 5.90 14.70
C ALA A 164 16.15 6.93 14.63
N LEU A 165 15.70 7.26 13.43
CA LEU A 165 14.64 8.26 13.18
C LEU A 165 13.23 7.69 13.39
N ILE A 166 13.04 6.38 13.27
CA ILE A 166 11.74 5.73 13.51
C ILE A 166 11.60 5.44 14.99
N VAL A 167 10.53 5.93 15.61
CA VAL A 167 10.24 5.74 17.03
C VAL A 167 8.82 5.24 17.22
N GLU A 168 8.61 4.38 18.22
CA GLU A 168 7.27 3.94 18.61
C GLU A 168 6.49 5.12 19.23
N GLN A 169 5.24 5.24 18.82
CA GLN A 169 4.34 6.30 19.32
C GLN A 169 2.97 5.71 19.63
N THR A 170 2.35 6.23 20.69
CA THR A 170 0.93 6.04 20.95
C THR A 170 0.21 7.33 20.61
N LEU A 171 -0.71 7.28 19.65
CA LEU A 171 -1.52 8.43 19.30
C LEU A 171 -2.84 8.42 20.11
N ASN A 172 -3.11 9.51 20.80
CA ASN A 172 -4.38 9.75 21.47
C ASN A 172 -5.25 10.59 20.55
N LEU A 173 -6.34 10.03 20.08
CA LEU A 173 -7.26 10.64 19.13
C LEU A 173 -8.64 10.79 19.77
N GLU A 174 -9.41 11.77 19.34
CA GLU A 174 -10.82 11.91 19.70
C GLU A 174 -11.66 11.61 18.45
N VAL A 175 -12.48 10.56 18.55
CA VAL A 175 -13.35 10.10 17.47
C VAL A 175 -14.76 9.95 18.04
N ASN A 176 -15.76 10.62 17.48
CA ASN A 176 -17.14 10.65 18.00
C ASN A 176 -17.24 11.06 19.48
N GLY A 177 -16.41 12.01 19.94
CA GLY A 177 -16.35 12.43 21.34
C GLY A 177 -15.74 11.39 22.28
N GLN A 178 -15.22 10.28 21.76
CA GLN A 178 -14.56 9.22 22.53
C GLN A 178 -13.05 9.29 22.34
N LYS A 179 -12.32 9.19 23.44
CA LYS A 179 -10.86 9.06 23.40
C LYS A 179 -10.47 7.65 22.90
N ARG A 180 -9.65 7.59 21.89
CA ARG A 180 -9.10 6.35 21.33
C ARG A 180 -7.59 6.41 21.33
N GLN A 181 -6.97 5.27 21.54
CA GLN A 181 -5.52 5.12 21.44
C GLN A 181 -5.17 4.21 20.27
N LEU A 182 -4.30 4.70 19.40
CA LEU A 182 -3.67 3.90 18.34
C LEU A 182 -2.26 3.54 18.80
N ASN A 183 -2.05 2.25 19.08
CA ASN A 183 -0.80 1.70 19.58
C ASN A 183 -0.08 0.88 18.51
N GLY A 184 1.20 0.58 18.73
CA GLY A 184 1.99 -0.28 17.83
C GLY A 184 2.37 0.38 16.50
N ILE A 185 2.18 1.68 16.39
CA ILE A 185 2.63 2.45 15.23
C ILE A 185 3.98 3.10 15.51
N HIS A 186 4.72 3.34 14.45
CA HIS A 186 5.99 4.03 14.51
C HIS A 186 5.97 5.22 13.57
N LEU A 187 6.58 6.31 13.99
CA LEU A 187 6.62 7.59 13.27
C LEU A 187 8.06 8.07 13.16
N ILE A 188 8.31 8.98 12.22
CA ILE A 188 9.58 9.71 12.16
C ILE A 188 9.57 10.75 13.27
N ASP A 189 10.61 10.72 14.12
CA ASP A 189 10.84 11.71 15.19
C ASP A 189 11.44 12.98 14.59
N GLU A 190 10.62 14.03 14.49
CA GLU A 190 11.04 15.31 13.94
C GLU A 190 12.17 15.98 14.78
N LYS A 191 12.20 15.76 16.09
CA LYS A 191 13.28 16.31 16.95
C LYS A 191 14.60 15.65 16.63
N LYS A 192 14.62 14.33 16.46
CA LYS A 192 15.81 13.61 16.05
C LYS A 192 16.24 13.98 14.63
N LEU A 193 15.28 14.13 13.72
CA LEU A 193 15.55 14.60 12.36
C LEU A 193 16.28 15.94 12.36
N ASN A 194 15.78 16.92 13.15
CA ASN A 194 16.36 18.26 13.24
C ASN A 194 17.70 18.29 14.02
N ALA A 195 18.00 17.23 14.78
CA ALA A 195 19.25 17.11 15.52
C ALA A 195 20.32 16.27 14.77
N LEU A 196 20.02 15.82 13.55
CA LEU A 196 21.00 15.09 12.75
C LEU A 196 22.22 15.95 12.41
N PRO A 197 23.42 15.32 12.35
CA PRO A 197 24.60 15.97 11.80
C PRO A 197 24.37 16.44 10.35
N ASP A 198 25.00 17.55 9.96
CA ASP A 198 24.90 18.10 8.61
C ASP A 198 25.25 17.08 7.52
N GLU A 199 26.20 16.20 7.79
CA GLU A 199 26.61 15.13 6.88
C GLU A 199 25.46 14.17 6.57
N ASP A 200 24.74 13.73 7.59
CA ASP A 200 23.58 12.83 7.45
C ASP A 200 22.42 13.52 6.73
N PHE A 201 22.19 14.80 7.03
CA PHE A 201 21.18 15.59 6.35
C PHE A 201 21.50 15.79 4.86
N LEU A 202 22.77 16.03 4.52
CA LEU A 202 23.24 16.12 3.13
C LEU A 202 23.10 14.76 2.40
N GLU A 203 23.35 13.65 3.09
CA GLU A 203 23.12 12.32 2.53
C GLU A 203 21.64 12.09 2.20
N MET A 204 20.72 12.42 3.12
CA MET A 204 19.28 12.35 2.87
C MET A 204 18.86 13.17 1.65
N LYS A 205 19.38 14.39 1.54
CA LYS A 205 19.12 15.26 0.39
C LYS A 205 19.60 14.63 -0.92
N LYS A 206 20.83 14.08 -0.95
CA LYS A 206 21.40 13.43 -2.14
C LYS A 206 20.61 12.21 -2.58
N ARG A 207 20.06 11.43 -1.61
CA ARG A 207 19.24 10.24 -1.86
C ARG A 207 17.78 10.59 -2.18
N GLY A 208 17.36 11.84 -2.08
CA GLY A 208 15.98 12.27 -2.30
C GLY A 208 15.02 11.90 -1.16
N TYR A 209 15.53 11.59 0.03
CA TYR A 209 14.73 11.12 1.18
C TYR A 209 13.99 12.24 1.92
N LEU A 210 14.36 13.48 1.73
CA LEU A 210 13.70 14.62 2.40
C LEU A 210 12.21 14.72 2.02
N SER A 211 11.88 14.54 0.74
CA SER A 211 10.49 14.65 0.28
C SER A 211 9.57 13.63 0.98
N PRO A 212 9.84 12.32 0.99
CA PRO A 212 8.98 11.36 1.68
C PRO A 212 8.99 11.53 3.21
N ILE A 213 10.09 12.01 3.82
CA ILE A 213 10.12 12.31 5.26
C ILE A 213 9.10 13.42 5.59
N TYR A 214 9.15 14.53 4.87
CA TYR A 214 8.21 15.63 5.12
C TYR A 214 6.77 15.27 4.72
N ALA A 215 6.57 14.47 3.67
CA ALA A 215 5.25 13.94 3.34
C ALA A 215 4.67 13.10 4.50
N HIS A 216 5.48 12.22 5.10
CA HIS A 216 5.07 11.47 6.29
C HIS A 216 4.67 12.41 7.44
N LEU A 217 5.52 13.39 7.81
CA LEU A 217 5.23 14.32 8.90
C LEU A 217 3.93 15.11 8.66
N LEU A 218 3.72 15.59 7.43
CA LEU A 218 2.49 16.30 7.06
C LEU A 218 1.26 15.40 7.10
N SER A 219 1.41 14.12 6.76
CA SER A 219 0.30 13.15 6.75
C SER A 219 -0.34 12.93 8.12
N MET A 220 0.36 13.28 9.21
CA MET A 220 -0.19 13.16 10.56
C MET A 220 -1.48 13.97 10.76
N GLN A 221 -1.66 15.07 10.01
CA GLN A 221 -2.89 15.86 10.03
C GLN A 221 -4.09 15.07 9.50
N GLN A 222 -3.87 14.05 8.68
CA GLN A 222 -4.93 13.24 8.08
C GLN A 222 -5.66 12.34 9.10
N PHE A 223 -5.10 12.12 10.29
CA PHE A 223 -5.85 11.47 11.37
C PHE A 223 -7.12 12.25 11.74
N ASN A 224 -7.09 13.59 11.63
CA ASN A 224 -8.29 14.42 11.83
C ASN A 224 -9.33 14.21 10.72
N ASN A 225 -8.87 14.01 9.47
CA ASN A 225 -9.77 13.72 8.34
C ASN A 225 -10.35 12.32 8.45
N LEU A 226 -9.55 11.34 8.87
CA LEU A 226 -9.99 9.98 9.12
C LEU A 226 -11.07 9.96 10.23
N ALA A 227 -10.89 10.73 11.32
CA ALA A 227 -11.88 10.89 12.36
C ALA A 227 -13.20 11.51 11.82
N LYS A 228 -13.12 12.50 10.93
CA LYS A 228 -14.31 13.07 10.28
C LYS A 228 -15.04 12.06 9.39
N LEU A 229 -14.32 11.19 8.68
CA LEU A 229 -14.93 10.11 7.89
C LEU A 229 -15.68 9.14 8.82
N LYS A 230 -15.06 8.72 9.92
CA LYS A 230 -15.71 7.85 10.93
C LYS A 230 -16.99 8.46 11.47
N ASN A 231 -16.98 9.78 11.74
CA ASN A 231 -18.14 10.49 12.26
C ASN A 231 -19.31 10.59 11.26
N LYS A 232 -19.06 10.43 9.97
CA LYS A 232 -20.10 10.44 8.92
C LYS A 232 -20.72 9.07 8.67
N THR A 233 -20.03 8.01 9.07
CA THR A 233 -20.44 6.61 8.82
C THR A 233 -21.23 6.02 10.00
N THR A 234 -21.30 6.73 11.11
CA THR A 234 -22.07 6.40 12.31
C THR A 234 -23.37 7.19 12.35
#